data_fe83ba63b0fcb0ee7070b5a31927e488
#
_entry.id   fe83ba63b0fcb0ee7070b5a31927e488
#
_cell.length_a   1.000
_cell.length_b   1.000
_cell.length_c   1.000
_cell.angle_alpha   90.00
_cell.angle_beta   90.00
_cell.angle_gamma   90.00
#
_symmetry.space_group_name_H-M   'P 1'
#
loop_
_entity.id
_entity.type
_entity.pdbx_description
1 polymer ?
#
loop_
_entity_poly.entity_id
_entity_poly.type
_entity_poly.pdbx_seq_one_letter_code
_entity_poly.pdbx_strand_id
1 'polypeptide(L)'
;KIKKFVFAASGACYGIPSQEHYPTSESAPCNPQNPYALTKYIAEQYVLHWGKVYDLPVISLRLFNIYGTRSKASPSGAVFALFMKQKIEGKPFTVVGAGNQLRDFTYVTDAVRAFIMAAESPCPNDIFNVGSGNVVTINRIIELLGGSLEKDVLYLPSRGEPAITQADIRKIFSLLGWKPEIAIEDGIKEMLLNMDSWR
;
A
#
# COMPACT_ATOMS: atom_id res chain seq x y z
N LYS A 1 -15.38 -6.29 -26.92
CA LYS A 1 -16.09 -6.36 -25.63
C LYS A 1 -15.06 -6.50 -24.51
N ILE A 2 -15.12 -5.65 -23.48
CA ILE A 2 -14.27 -5.75 -22.28
C ILE A 2 -14.68 -7.04 -21.54
N LYS A 3 -13.67 -7.84 -21.17
CA LYS A 3 -13.92 -9.11 -20.45
C LYS A 3 -13.96 -8.88 -18.93
N LYS A 4 -13.14 -7.97 -18.41
CA LYS A 4 -13.07 -7.62 -16.99
C LYS A 4 -12.45 -6.24 -16.81
N PHE A 5 -12.86 -5.53 -15.77
CA PHE A 5 -12.28 -4.28 -15.31
C PHE A 5 -11.65 -4.49 -13.93
N VAL A 6 -10.37 -4.20 -13.78
CA VAL A 6 -9.66 -4.27 -12.49
C VAL A 6 -9.31 -2.87 -12.05
N PHE A 7 -9.81 -2.45 -10.89
CA PHE A 7 -9.66 -1.09 -10.36
C PHE A 7 -8.60 -1.03 -9.26
N ALA A 8 -7.70 -0.05 -9.37
CA ALA A 8 -6.72 0.27 -8.33
C ALA A 8 -7.36 1.15 -7.25
N ALA A 9 -7.98 0.54 -6.26
CA ALA A 9 -8.48 1.19 -5.06
C ALA A 9 -7.36 1.37 -4.01
N SER A 10 -7.69 1.68 -2.78
CA SER A 10 -6.71 1.91 -1.72
C SER A 10 -7.22 1.44 -0.36
N GLY A 11 -6.36 0.82 0.43
CA GLY A 11 -6.61 0.52 1.83
C GLY A 11 -6.82 1.76 2.71
N ALA A 12 -6.47 2.96 2.21
CA ALA A 12 -6.76 4.22 2.89
C ALA A 12 -8.27 4.47 3.09
N CYS A 13 -9.15 3.79 2.35
CA CYS A 13 -10.60 3.88 2.53
C CYS A 13 -11.06 3.45 3.93
N TYR A 14 -10.33 2.56 4.59
CA TYR A 14 -10.66 2.11 5.95
C TYR A 14 -10.42 3.21 7.02
N GLY A 15 -9.57 4.19 6.73
CA GLY A 15 -9.22 5.26 7.67
C GLY A 15 -8.39 4.73 8.84
N ILE A 16 -8.91 4.89 10.06
CA ILE A 16 -8.32 4.39 11.30
C ILE A 16 -9.23 3.28 11.84
N PRO A 17 -8.99 2.02 11.48
CA PRO A 17 -9.78 0.90 11.99
C PRO A 17 -9.64 0.75 13.49
N SER A 18 -10.69 0.30 14.17
CA SER A 18 -10.60 -0.10 15.58
C SER A 18 -9.73 -1.37 15.75
N GLN A 19 -9.22 -1.60 16.98
CA GLN A 19 -8.31 -2.73 17.24
C GLN A 19 -8.91 -4.09 16.86
N GLU A 20 -10.22 -4.26 17.00
CA GLU A 20 -10.92 -5.50 16.62
C GLU A 20 -10.91 -5.80 15.11
N HIS A 21 -10.57 -4.81 14.29
CA HIS A 21 -10.47 -4.94 12.83
C HIS A 21 -9.04 -5.12 12.33
N TYR A 22 -8.09 -5.49 13.19
CA TYR A 22 -6.73 -5.83 12.78
C TYR A 22 -6.47 -7.35 12.78
N PRO A 23 -5.88 -7.91 11.71
CA PRO A 23 -5.63 -7.28 10.40
C PRO A 23 -6.95 -6.92 9.71
N THR A 24 -6.94 -5.82 8.92
CA THR A 24 -8.15 -5.21 8.35
C THR A 24 -8.67 -6.05 7.17
N SER A 25 -9.85 -6.63 7.33
CA SER A 25 -10.54 -7.40 6.27
C SER A 25 -11.37 -6.51 5.35
N GLU A 26 -11.78 -7.03 4.21
CA GLU A 26 -12.64 -6.31 3.25
C GLU A 26 -14.04 -5.98 3.80
N SER A 27 -14.48 -6.69 4.83
CA SER A 27 -15.75 -6.44 5.55
C SER A 27 -15.64 -5.33 6.61
N ALA A 28 -14.42 -4.85 6.92
CA ALA A 28 -14.26 -3.74 7.85
C ALA A 28 -14.92 -2.46 7.30
N PRO A 29 -15.52 -1.63 8.17
CA PRO A 29 -16.17 -0.40 7.75
C PRO A 29 -15.18 0.57 7.11
N CYS A 30 -15.59 1.20 6.00
CA CYS A 30 -14.82 2.26 5.37
C CYS A 30 -15.14 3.61 6.03
N ASN A 31 -14.10 4.32 6.47
CA ASN A 31 -14.19 5.65 7.08
C ASN A 31 -13.03 6.54 6.57
N PRO A 32 -13.06 6.99 5.31
CA PRO A 32 -11.97 7.75 4.70
C PRO A 32 -11.72 9.07 5.45
N GLN A 33 -10.47 9.31 5.89
CA GLN A 33 -10.09 10.43 6.75
C GLN A 33 -9.48 11.62 6.00
N ASN A 34 -9.30 11.53 4.69
CA ASN A 34 -8.73 12.60 3.88
C ASN A 34 -9.30 12.57 2.45
N PRO A 35 -9.12 13.66 1.66
CA PRO A 35 -9.67 13.75 0.31
C PRO A 35 -9.21 12.63 -0.63
N TYR A 36 -7.95 12.20 -0.54
CA TYR A 36 -7.45 11.07 -1.34
C TYR A 36 -8.20 9.77 -1.03
N ALA A 37 -8.31 9.43 0.25
CA ALA A 37 -9.03 8.23 0.69
C ALA A 37 -10.50 8.27 0.24
N LEU A 38 -11.15 9.43 0.36
CA LEU A 38 -12.53 9.63 -0.06
C LEU A 38 -12.68 9.45 -1.58
N THR A 39 -11.81 10.06 -2.39
CA THR A 39 -11.90 9.93 -3.85
C THR A 39 -11.68 8.49 -4.31
N LYS A 40 -10.75 7.75 -3.68
CA LYS A 40 -10.53 6.33 -3.98
C LYS A 40 -11.73 5.47 -3.59
N TYR A 41 -12.34 5.73 -2.44
CA TYR A 41 -13.54 5.02 -2.00
C TYR A 41 -14.75 5.29 -2.89
N ILE A 42 -15.02 6.55 -3.22
CA ILE A 42 -16.12 6.91 -4.14
C ILE A 42 -15.91 6.27 -5.51
N ALA A 43 -14.70 6.33 -6.06
CA ALA A 43 -14.39 5.71 -7.35
C ALA A 43 -14.57 4.19 -7.30
N GLU A 44 -14.18 3.51 -6.20
CA GLU A 44 -14.44 2.09 -6.00
C GLU A 44 -15.95 1.78 -6.06
N GLN A 45 -16.76 2.52 -5.29
CA GLN A 45 -18.22 2.33 -5.29
C GLN A 45 -18.81 2.58 -6.68
N TYR A 46 -18.30 3.58 -7.38
CA TYR A 46 -18.76 3.91 -8.73
C TYR A 46 -18.49 2.77 -9.73
N VAL A 47 -17.27 2.23 -9.77
CA VAL A 47 -16.94 1.16 -10.73
C VAL A 47 -17.64 -0.15 -10.40
N LEU A 48 -17.82 -0.48 -9.11
CA LEU A 48 -18.58 -1.65 -8.68
C LEU A 48 -20.07 -1.54 -9.07
N HIS A 49 -20.65 -0.34 -8.93
CA HIS A 49 -22.01 -0.08 -9.35
C HIS A 49 -22.18 -0.20 -10.87
N TRP A 50 -21.24 0.34 -11.65
CA TRP A 50 -21.19 0.17 -13.10
C TRP A 50 -21.13 -1.31 -13.50
N GLY A 51 -20.28 -2.09 -12.84
CA GLY A 51 -20.18 -3.52 -13.05
C GLY A 51 -21.53 -4.21 -12.88
N LYS A 52 -22.25 -3.87 -11.81
CA LYS A 52 -23.56 -4.41 -11.50
C LYS A 52 -24.65 -4.01 -12.53
N VAL A 53 -24.66 -2.73 -12.96
CA VAL A 53 -25.70 -2.20 -13.86
C VAL A 53 -25.53 -2.70 -15.30
N TYR A 54 -24.28 -2.85 -15.75
CA TYR A 54 -23.97 -3.19 -17.14
C TYR A 54 -23.44 -4.62 -17.34
N ASP A 55 -23.58 -5.46 -16.32
CA ASP A 55 -23.09 -6.85 -16.33
C ASP A 55 -21.63 -6.95 -16.79
N LEU A 56 -20.78 -6.02 -16.30
CA LEU A 56 -19.35 -5.99 -16.52
C LEU A 56 -18.64 -6.55 -15.28
N PRO A 57 -17.87 -7.65 -15.37
CA PRO A 57 -17.10 -8.15 -14.25
C PRO A 57 -16.09 -7.12 -13.77
N VAL A 58 -16.17 -6.70 -12.50
CA VAL A 58 -15.30 -5.70 -11.87
C VAL A 58 -14.63 -6.30 -10.64
N ILE A 59 -13.32 -6.17 -10.56
CA ILE A 59 -12.56 -6.45 -9.33
C ILE A 59 -11.90 -5.16 -8.85
N SER A 60 -12.10 -4.84 -7.57
CA SER A 60 -11.41 -3.74 -6.90
C SER A 60 -10.29 -4.28 -6.03
N LEU A 61 -9.07 -3.75 -6.20
CA LEU A 61 -7.90 -4.07 -5.39
C LEU A 61 -7.58 -2.91 -4.45
N ARG A 62 -7.82 -3.08 -3.15
CA ARG A 62 -7.46 -2.12 -2.10
C ARG A 62 -5.99 -2.29 -1.75
N LEU A 63 -5.15 -1.46 -2.34
CA LEU A 63 -3.69 -1.52 -2.22
C LEU A 63 -3.22 -0.93 -0.88
N PHE A 64 -2.35 -1.67 -0.16
CA PHE A 64 -1.69 -1.23 1.07
C PHE A 64 -0.23 -0.86 0.77
N ASN A 65 0.11 0.42 0.96
CA ASN A 65 1.46 1.02 0.88
C ASN A 65 2.40 0.35 -0.15
N ILE A 66 2.06 0.45 -1.43
CA ILE A 66 2.90 -0.11 -2.49
C ILE A 66 4.22 0.66 -2.55
N TYR A 67 5.34 -0.08 -2.62
CA TYR A 67 6.67 0.47 -2.75
C TYR A 67 7.47 -0.26 -3.84
N GLY A 68 8.57 0.33 -4.29
CA GLY A 68 9.43 -0.28 -5.31
C GLY A 68 10.09 0.76 -6.20
N THR A 69 10.86 0.28 -7.18
CA THR A 69 11.55 1.10 -8.18
C THR A 69 10.57 1.99 -8.97
N ARG A 70 11.05 3.12 -9.50
CA ARG A 70 10.29 4.09 -10.32
C ARG A 70 9.17 4.84 -9.57
N SER A 71 9.05 4.68 -8.24
CA SER A 71 8.14 5.50 -7.45
C SER A 71 8.63 6.94 -7.40
N LYS A 72 7.74 7.92 -7.60
CA LYS A 72 8.11 9.35 -7.59
C LYS A 72 7.83 9.96 -6.22
N ALA A 73 8.80 10.71 -5.70
CA ALA A 73 8.60 11.51 -4.51
C ALA A 73 7.60 12.65 -4.80
N SER A 74 6.56 12.75 -3.98
CA SER A 74 5.59 13.85 -4.02
C SER A 74 5.26 14.31 -2.60
N PRO A 75 4.74 15.52 -2.39
CA PRO A 75 4.37 16.00 -1.05
C PRO A 75 3.36 15.12 -0.31
N SER A 76 2.53 14.39 -1.07
CA SER A 76 1.56 13.39 -0.56
C SER A 76 1.98 11.95 -0.89
N GLY A 77 3.22 11.75 -1.34
CA GLY A 77 3.71 10.49 -1.88
C GLY A 77 4.10 9.46 -0.84
N ALA A 78 4.36 8.26 -1.33
CA ALA A 78 4.78 7.15 -0.52
C ALA A 78 6.09 7.45 0.23
N VAL A 79 6.15 7.08 1.50
CA VAL A 79 7.30 7.29 2.40
C VAL A 79 8.62 6.78 1.79
N PHE A 80 8.60 5.65 1.09
CA PHE A 80 9.78 5.10 0.41
C PHE A 80 10.36 6.05 -0.66
N ALA A 81 9.52 6.65 -1.47
CA ALA A 81 9.99 7.59 -2.50
C ALA A 81 10.64 8.84 -1.87
N LEU A 82 10.07 9.33 -0.76
CA LEU A 82 10.67 10.43 0.00
C LEU A 82 12.03 10.02 0.59
N PHE A 83 12.11 8.86 1.24
CA PHE A 83 13.33 8.37 1.86
C PHE A 83 14.43 8.09 0.84
N MET A 84 14.08 7.48 -0.30
CA MET A 84 15.06 7.28 -1.38
C MET A 84 15.60 8.61 -1.92
N LYS A 85 14.73 9.60 -2.13
CA LYS A 85 15.16 10.94 -2.54
C LYS A 85 16.09 11.56 -1.52
N GLN A 86 15.72 11.53 -0.23
CA GLN A 86 16.55 12.09 0.85
C GLN A 86 17.91 11.40 0.94
N LYS A 87 17.95 10.07 0.83
CA LYS A 87 19.18 9.29 0.81
C LYS A 87 20.08 9.69 -0.36
N ILE A 88 19.56 9.82 -1.56
CA ILE A 88 20.31 10.22 -2.76
C ILE A 88 20.85 11.65 -2.62
N GLU A 89 20.07 12.55 -2.01
CA GLU A 89 20.46 13.95 -1.78
C GLU A 89 21.38 14.14 -0.55
N GLY A 90 21.69 13.08 0.20
CA GLY A 90 22.45 13.16 1.45
C GLY A 90 21.76 13.96 2.55
N LYS A 91 20.41 14.01 2.52
CA LYS A 91 19.58 14.73 3.49
C LYS A 91 19.06 13.78 4.58
N PRO A 92 18.78 14.31 5.79
CA PRO A 92 18.15 13.51 6.84
C PRO A 92 16.80 12.97 6.40
N PHE A 93 16.47 11.74 6.85
CA PHE A 93 15.14 11.16 6.72
C PHE A 93 14.14 11.92 7.58
N THR A 94 13.06 12.42 7.00
CA THR A 94 12.01 13.12 7.77
C THR A 94 10.92 12.15 8.18
N VAL A 95 10.72 12.01 9.49
CA VAL A 95 9.75 11.07 10.08
C VAL A 95 8.69 11.84 10.85
N VAL A 96 7.42 11.64 10.52
CA VAL A 96 6.30 12.19 11.28
C VAL A 96 6.06 11.33 12.52
N GLY A 97 5.97 11.94 13.71
CA GLY A 97 5.89 11.22 14.98
C GLY A 97 7.23 10.57 15.35
N ALA A 98 7.19 9.52 16.15
CA ALA A 98 8.38 8.81 16.66
C ALA A 98 8.89 7.69 15.72
N GLY A 99 8.25 7.46 14.58
CA GLY A 99 8.65 6.40 13.64
C GLY A 99 8.27 4.97 14.06
N ASN A 100 7.53 4.80 15.15
CA ASN A 100 7.09 3.50 15.67
C ASN A 100 5.79 3.02 15.03
N GLN A 101 5.14 3.84 14.21
CA GLN A 101 3.93 3.44 13.49
C GLN A 101 4.22 2.27 12.55
N LEU A 102 3.34 1.28 12.62
CA LEU A 102 3.43 0.04 11.85
C LEU A 102 2.70 0.18 10.51
N ARG A 103 3.35 -0.22 9.44
CA ARG A 103 2.78 -0.17 8.08
C ARG A 103 3.00 -1.49 7.36
N ASP A 104 1.97 -1.92 6.66
CA ASP A 104 2.02 -3.02 5.72
C ASP A 104 2.50 -2.49 4.37
N PHE A 105 3.68 -2.93 3.96
CA PHE A 105 4.30 -2.54 2.69
C PHE A 105 4.33 -3.72 1.72
N THR A 106 3.85 -3.48 0.50
CA THR A 106 3.80 -4.49 -0.57
C THR A 106 4.71 -4.07 -1.72
N TYR A 107 5.59 -4.97 -2.14
CA TYR A 107 6.49 -4.68 -3.26
C TYR A 107 5.70 -4.58 -4.57
N VAL A 108 6.12 -3.68 -5.46
CA VAL A 108 5.36 -3.34 -6.68
C VAL A 108 5.11 -4.54 -7.59
N THR A 109 6.05 -5.50 -7.69
CA THR A 109 5.87 -6.70 -8.52
C THR A 109 4.79 -7.63 -7.96
N ASP A 110 4.67 -7.74 -6.64
CA ASP A 110 3.59 -8.47 -6.00
C ASP A 110 2.23 -7.82 -6.28
N ALA A 111 2.16 -6.48 -6.21
CA ALA A 111 0.95 -5.76 -6.58
C ALA A 111 0.58 -6.00 -8.06
N VAL A 112 1.55 -5.95 -8.98
CA VAL A 112 1.33 -6.25 -10.41
C VAL A 112 0.78 -7.65 -10.60
N ARG A 113 1.33 -8.66 -9.91
CA ARG A 113 0.80 -10.04 -9.96
C ARG A 113 -0.65 -10.11 -9.48
N ALA A 114 -1.02 -9.36 -8.44
CA ALA A 114 -2.40 -9.29 -7.98
C ALA A 114 -3.34 -8.77 -9.08
N PHE A 115 -2.93 -7.74 -9.83
CA PHE A 115 -3.71 -7.23 -10.97
C PHE A 115 -3.86 -8.26 -12.09
N ILE A 116 -2.79 -8.99 -12.45
CA ILE A 116 -2.82 -10.02 -13.49
C ILE A 116 -3.77 -11.15 -13.05
N MET A 117 -3.57 -11.69 -11.83
CA MET A 117 -4.39 -12.78 -11.32
C MET A 117 -5.86 -12.39 -11.17
N ALA A 118 -6.14 -11.14 -10.75
CA ALA A 118 -7.51 -10.63 -10.70
C ALA A 118 -8.13 -10.54 -12.11
N ALA A 119 -7.38 -10.07 -13.11
CA ALA A 119 -7.86 -9.95 -14.48
C ALA A 119 -8.16 -11.30 -15.13
N GLU A 120 -7.36 -12.32 -14.83
CA GLU A 120 -7.47 -13.68 -15.39
C GLU A 120 -8.42 -14.58 -14.60
N SER A 121 -8.79 -14.21 -13.36
CA SER A 121 -9.63 -15.02 -12.49
C SER A 121 -11.05 -15.20 -13.05
N PRO A 122 -11.76 -16.28 -12.73
CA PRO A 122 -13.18 -16.43 -13.04
C PRO A 122 -14.07 -15.63 -12.08
N CYS A 123 -13.50 -15.03 -11.02
CA CYS A 123 -14.23 -14.28 -10.00
C CYS A 123 -15.01 -13.13 -10.66
N PRO A 124 -16.32 -12.98 -10.39
CA PRO A 124 -17.13 -11.92 -11.01
C PRO A 124 -16.82 -10.55 -10.38
N ASN A 125 -17.76 -9.99 -9.62
CA ASN A 125 -17.60 -8.70 -8.96
C ASN A 125 -17.14 -8.89 -7.51
N ASP A 126 -15.96 -8.38 -7.16
CA ASP A 126 -15.46 -8.51 -5.79
C ASP A 126 -14.43 -7.41 -5.43
N ILE A 127 -14.12 -7.32 -4.14
CA ILE A 127 -13.11 -6.45 -3.56
C ILE A 127 -12.08 -7.31 -2.86
N PHE A 128 -10.80 -7.02 -3.07
CA PHE A 128 -9.70 -7.70 -2.40
C PHE A 128 -8.69 -6.72 -1.82
N ASN A 129 -8.23 -6.99 -0.62
CA ASN A 129 -7.04 -6.35 -0.07
C ASN A 129 -5.78 -6.90 -0.73
N VAL A 130 -4.85 -6.00 -1.07
CA VAL A 130 -3.52 -6.34 -1.56
C VAL A 130 -2.50 -5.71 -0.61
N GLY A 131 -1.93 -6.54 0.24
CA GLY A 131 -0.98 -6.19 1.28
C GLY A 131 0.04 -7.31 1.46
N SER A 132 1.11 -7.05 2.21
CA SER A 132 2.04 -8.14 2.59
C SER A 132 1.46 -9.02 3.72
N GLY A 133 0.44 -8.53 4.44
CA GLY A 133 -0.04 -9.15 5.66
C GLY A 133 0.92 -9.01 6.85
N ASN A 134 2.10 -8.44 6.62
CA ASN A 134 3.11 -8.17 7.63
C ASN A 134 3.28 -6.66 7.84
N VAL A 135 3.71 -6.28 9.03
CA VAL A 135 3.92 -4.87 9.37
C VAL A 135 5.36 -4.61 9.80
N VAL A 136 5.85 -3.43 9.45
CA VAL A 136 7.19 -2.97 9.84
C VAL A 136 7.11 -1.51 10.28
N THR A 137 7.95 -1.11 11.23
CA THR A 137 8.01 0.29 11.68
C THR A 137 8.71 1.18 10.65
N ILE A 138 8.37 2.47 10.64
CA ILE A 138 9.08 3.45 9.80
C ILE A 138 10.55 3.53 10.17
N ASN A 139 10.89 3.43 11.46
CA ASN A 139 12.27 3.39 11.92
C ASN A 139 13.03 2.20 11.32
N ARG A 140 12.41 1.01 11.29
CA ARG A 140 13.03 -0.18 10.69
C ARG A 140 13.31 -0.02 9.20
N ILE A 141 12.45 0.69 8.47
CA ILE A 141 12.69 1.00 7.05
C ILE A 141 13.95 1.86 6.89
N ILE A 142 14.16 2.86 7.76
CA ILE A 142 15.36 3.71 7.71
C ILE A 142 16.62 2.88 7.97
N GLU A 143 16.61 2.00 8.97
CA GLU A 143 17.73 1.10 9.23
C GLU A 143 18.03 0.20 8.02
N LEU A 144 17.00 -0.39 7.39
CA LEU A 144 17.15 -1.21 6.19
C LEU A 144 17.70 -0.41 4.99
N LEU A 145 17.39 0.88 4.93
CA LEU A 145 18.01 1.81 3.96
C LEU A 145 19.45 2.20 4.34
N GLY A 146 19.98 1.71 5.47
CA GLY A 146 21.32 2.00 5.95
C GLY A 146 21.47 3.36 6.65
N GLY A 147 20.36 3.92 7.17
CA GLY A 147 20.36 5.13 7.98
C GLY A 147 20.51 4.85 9.48
N SER A 148 21.06 5.79 10.21
CA SER A 148 21.15 5.79 11.67
C SER A 148 20.01 6.61 12.27
N LEU A 149 19.24 6.02 13.18
CA LEU A 149 18.12 6.71 13.82
C LEU A 149 18.58 7.92 14.68
N GLU A 150 19.81 7.88 15.17
CA GLU A 150 20.39 8.95 16.00
C GLU A 150 20.94 10.12 15.18
N LYS A 151 21.46 9.85 13.98
CA LYS A 151 22.24 10.82 13.18
C LYS A 151 21.53 11.31 11.93
N ASP A 152 20.72 10.42 11.32
CA ASP A 152 20.22 10.65 9.97
C ASP A 152 18.70 10.92 9.94
N VAL A 153 18.04 11.11 11.10
CA VAL A 153 16.59 11.29 11.17
C VAL A 153 16.21 12.65 11.77
N LEU A 154 15.30 13.33 11.09
CA LEU A 154 14.59 14.50 11.60
C LEU A 154 13.16 14.11 11.95
N TYR A 155 12.84 14.04 13.23
CA TYR A 155 11.49 13.76 13.71
C TYR A 155 10.62 15.02 13.69
N LEU A 156 9.44 14.91 13.06
CA LEU A 156 8.44 15.97 12.95
C LEU A 156 7.26 15.69 13.91
N PRO A 157 6.51 16.72 14.31
CA PRO A 157 5.31 16.53 15.14
C PRO A 157 4.33 15.52 14.52
N SER A 158 3.71 14.68 15.35
CA SER A 158 2.66 13.75 14.92
C SER A 158 1.45 14.49 14.35
N ARG A 159 0.82 13.90 13.33
CA ARG A 159 -0.36 14.43 12.65
C ARG A 159 -1.62 13.58 12.87
N GLY A 160 -1.63 12.69 13.87
CA GLY A 160 -2.76 11.81 14.14
C GLY A 160 -2.90 10.66 13.14
N GLU A 161 -1.78 10.17 12.63
CA GLU A 161 -1.78 9.00 11.74
C GLU A 161 -2.17 7.71 12.48
N PRO A 162 -2.74 6.70 11.77
CA PRO A 162 -2.99 5.39 12.36
C PRO A 162 -1.73 4.79 12.98
N ALA A 163 -1.84 4.21 14.19
CA ALA A 163 -0.74 3.50 14.82
C ALA A 163 -0.29 2.27 14.01
N ILE A 164 -1.26 1.60 13.38
CA ILE A 164 -1.03 0.42 12.53
C ILE A 164 -1.93 0.46 11.29
N THR A 165 -1.40 0.00 10.16
CA THR A 165 -2.20 -0.39 8.98
C THR A 165 -1.71 -1.75 8.52
N GLN A 166 -2.61 -2.75 8.48
CA GLN A 166 -2.29 -4.13 8.11
C GLN A 166 -3.46 -4.74 7.34
N ALA A 167 -3.17 -5.32 6.19
CA ALA A 167 -4.16 -6.02 5.37
C ALA A 167 -4.43 -7.42 5.90
N ASP A 168 -5.69 -7.82 5.95
CA ASP A 168 -6.05 -9.22 5.93
C ASP A 168 -6.07 -9.70 4.47
N ILE A 169 -5.18 -10.61 4.13
CA ILE A 169 -5.01 -11.13 2.77
C ILE A 169 -5.60 -12.53 2.57
N ARG A 170 -6.33 -13.07 3.57
CA ARG A 170 -6.89 -14.42 3.50
C ARG A 170 -7.88 -14.57 2.37
N LYS A 171 -8.67 -13.54 2.08
CA LYS A 171 -9.68 -13.58 1.01
C LYS A 171 -9.04 -13.68 -0.37
N ILE A 172 -8.08 -12.82 -0.69
CA ILE A 172 -7.40 -12.86 -1.99
C ILE A 172 -6.62 -14.15 -2.17
N PHE A 173 -5.99 -14.67 -1.11
CA PHE A 173 -5.32 -15.97 -1.15
C PHE A 173 -6.30 -17.11 -1.43
N SER A 174 -7.43 -17.18 -0.73
CA SER A 174 -8.40 -18.28 -0.88
C SER A 174 -9.09 -18.29 -2.23
N LEU A 175 -9.37 -17.12 -2.83
CA LEU A 175 -10.16 -17.01 -4.04
C LEU A 175 -9.33 -16.85 -5.31
N LEU A 176 -8.16 -16.22 -5.22
CA LEU A 176 -7.28 -16.01 -6.37
C LEU A 176 -5.94 -16.77 -6.26
N GLY A 177 -5.61 -17.38 -5.12
CA GLY A 177 -4.31 -18.02 -4.89
C GLY A 177 -3.15 -17.02 -4.75
N TRP A 178 -3.42 -15.73 -4.70
CA TRP A 178 -2.39 -14.70 -4.61
C TRP A 178 -1.84 -14.58 -3.18
N LYS A 179 -0.54 -14.44 -3.08
CA LYS A 179 0.20 -14.09 -1.85
C LYS A 179 1.42 -13.23 -2.20
N PRO A 180 1.90 -12.39 -1.27
CA PRO A 180 3.16 -11.68 -1.46
C PRO A 180 4.32 -12.68 -1.49
N GLU A 181 5.33 -12.40 -2.31
CA GLU A 181 6.52 -13.26 -2.46
C GLU A 181 7.81 -12.51 -2.12
N ILE A 182 7.80 -11.18 -2.14
CA ILE A 182 8.97 -10.35 -1.92
C ILE A 182 8.99 -9.86 -0.47
N ALA A 183 10.00 -10.28 0.29
CA ALA A 183 10.26 -9.77 1.63
C ALA A 183 10.66 -8.29 1.59
N ILE A 184 10.41 -7.55 2.67
CA ILE A 184 10.72 -6.11 2.72
C ILE A 184 12.22 -5.84 2.53
N GLU A 185 13.06 -6.70 3.07
CA GLU A 185 14.52 -6.63 2.95
C GLU A 185 14.97 -6.77 1.49
N ASP A 186 14.40 -7.74 0.76
CA ASP A 186 14.74 -8.01 -0.64
C ASP A 186 14.27 -6.87 -1.54
N GLY A 187 13.05 -6.37 -1.33
CA GLY A 187 12.52 -5.23 -2.09
C GLY A 187 13.35 -3.96 -1.87
N ILE A 188 13.78 -3.67 -0.63
CA ILE A 188 14.66 -2.53 -0.33
C ILE A 188 16.04 -2.73 -0.97
N LYS A 189 16.60 -3.93 -0.92
CA LYS A 189 17.87 -4.24 -1.57
C LYS A 189 17.80 -4.00 -3.07
N GLU A 190 16.73 -4.42 -3.73
CA GLU A 190 16.51 -4.15 -5.15
C GLU A 190 16.41 -2.65 -5.45
N MET A 191 15.71 -1.89 -4.60
CA MET A 191 15.62 -0.43 -4.73
C MET A 191 17.01 0.24 -4.61
N LEU A 192 17.85 -0.20 -3.66
CA LEU A 192 19.19 0.32 -3.46
C LEU A 192 20.13 0.00 -4.64
N LEU A 193 20.02 -1.19 -5.23
CA LEU A 193 20.78 -1.57 -6.43
C LEU A 193 20.39 -0.75 -7.65
N ASN A 194 19.17 -0.23 -7.70
CA ASN A 194 18.64 0.56 -8.81
C ASN A 194 18.58 2.07 -8.49
N MET A 195 19.42 2.58 -7.59
CA MET A 195 19.39 3.99 -7.15
C MET A 195 19.48 4.99 -8.30
N ASP A 196 20.19 4.68 -9.36
CA ASP A 196 20.31 5.57 -10.54
C ASP A 196 18.99 5.81 -11.27
N SER A 197 18.04 4.88 -11.15
CA SER A 197 16.68 5.04 -11.72
C SER A 197 15.80 6.04 -10.96
N TRP A 198 16.28 6.57 -9.81
CA TRP A 198 15.59 7.55 -8.96
C TRP A 198 16.06 8.98 -9.18
N ARG A 199 17.15 9.16 -9.95
CA ARG A 199 17.70 10.47 -10.37
C ARG A 199 16.93 10.99 -11.59
#